data_09bb133da39b523b2291d1c1093702b2
#
_entry.id   09bb133da39b523b2291d1c1093702b2
#
_cell.length_a   1.000
_cell.length_b   1.000
_cell.length_c   1.000
_cell.angle_alpha   90.00
_cell.angle_beta   90.00
_cell.angle_gamma   90.00
#
_symmetry.space_group_name_H-M   'P 1'
#
loop_
_entity.id
_entity.type
_entity.pdbx_description
1 polymer ?
#
loop_
_entity_poly.entity_id
_entity_poly.type
_entity_poly.pdbx_seq_one_letter_code
_entity_poly.pdbx_strand_id
1 'polypeptide(L)'
;MEANAKAKALEGVLERYAGTEGALIPILQETQEIYGYLPEEAMRAIAQRLKIPFSRVYGVATFYTQFHLKPRGRNIIRICQGTACHVRGAARVLEAVSGALGVSKNGTTPDLRFTLETVACLGACGLAPVMMVNEDTHGRLTPQQAVEIIKRYE
;
A
#
# COMPACT_ATOMS: atom_id res chain seq x y z
N MET A 1 -8.10 -0.81 22.70
CA MET A 1 -8.53 -2.21 22.43
C MET A 1 -7.96 -2.75 21.11
N GLU A 2 -7.98 -1.99 20.02
CA GLU A 2 -7.42 -2.44 18.72
C GLU A 2 -5.90 -2.72 18.74
N ALA A 3 -5.11 -1.91 19.41
CA ALA A 3 -3.65 -2.11 19.47
C ALA A 3 -3.30 -3.46 20.14
N ASN A 4 -4.03 -3.86 21.18
CA ASN A 4 -3.81 -5.13 21.86
C ASN A 4 -4.23 -6.33 21.01
N ALA A 5 -5.30 -6.20 20.22
CA ALA A 5 -5.73 -7.23 19.27
C ALA A 5 -4.69 -7.45 18.16
N LYS A 6 -4.13 -6.36 17.62
CA LYS A 6 -3.07 -6.41 16.59
C LYS A 6 -1.77 -7.02 17.15
N ALA A 7 -1.38 -6.66 18.36
CA ALA A 7 -0.22 -7.25 19.02
C ALA A 7 -0.39 -8.76 19.24
N LYS A 8 -1.56 -9.20 19.66
CA LYS A 8 -1.88 -10.64 19.84
C LYS A 8 -1.89 -11.39 18.49
N ALA A 9 -2.40 -10.75 17.44
CA ALA A 9 -2.35 -11.32 16.08
C ALA A 9 -0.91 -11.49 15.61
N LEU A 10 -0.05 -10.50 15.84
CA LEU A 10 1.39 -10.59 15.52
C LEU A 10 2.07 -11.73 16.29
N GLU A 11 1.77 -11.90 17.56
CA GLU A 11 2.28 -13.04 18.36
C GLU A 11 1.92 -14.38 17.69
N GLY A 12 0.68 -14.54 17.23
CA GLY A 12 0.24 -15.74 16.52
C GLY A 12 1.01 -15.97 15.22
N VAL A 13 1.34 -14.91 14.48
CA VAL A 13 2.21 -15.00 13.29
C VAL A 13 3.60 -15.49 13.69
N LEU A 14 4.21 -14.87 14.70
CA LEU A 14 5.55 -15.22 15.16
C LEU A 14 5.64 -16.66 15.69
N GLU A 15 4.58 -17.17 16.31
CA GLU A 15 4.51 -18.56 16.76
C GLU A 15 4.45 -19.55 15.59
N ARG A 16 3.65 -19.26 14.55
CA ARG A 16 3.56 -20.14 13.37
C ARG A 16 4.88 -20.29 12.63
N TYR A 17 5.69 -19.26 12.60
CA TYR A 17 7.00 -19.26 11.94
C TYR A 17 8.16 -19.61 12.89
N ALA A 18 7.89 -19.99 14.13
CA ALA A 18 8.93 -20.36 15.08
C ALA A 18 9.78 -21.52 14.55
N GLY A 19 11.10 -21.32 14.47
CA GLY A 19 12.05 -22.31 13.95
C GLY A 19 12.09 -22.44 12.41
N THR A 20 11.35 -21.62 11.67
CA THR A 20 11.39 -21.62 10.20
C THR A 20 12.49 -20.70 9.71
N GLU A 21 13.48 -21.26 9.01
CA GLU A 21 14.54 -20.46 8.38
C GLU A 21 13.97 -19.62 7.22
N GLY A 22 14.48 -18.38 7.06
CA GLY A 22 14.11 -17.50 5.96
C GLY A 22 12.69 -16.90 6.06
N ALA A 23 12.03 -17.02 7.21
CA ALA A 23 10.64 -16.58 7.39
C ALA A 23 10.44 -15.05 7.51
N LEU A 24 11.51 -14.24 7.44
CA LEU A 24 11.39 -12.79 7.66
C LEU A 24 10.40 -12.11 6.68
N ILE A 25 10.49 -12.40 5.39
CA ILE A 25 9.59 -11.78 4.39
C ILE A 25 8.13 -12.19 4.61
N PRO A 26 7.77 -13.47 4.75
CA PRO A 26 6.40 -13.86 5.06
C PRO A 26 5.87 -13.23 6.35
N ILE A 27 6.68 -13.16 7.41
CA ILE A 27 6.31 -12.51 8.67
C ILE A 27 6.01 -11.02 8.46
N LEU A 28 6.85 -10.31 7.70
CA LEU A 28 6.62 -8.90 7.38
C LEU A 28 5.35 -8.69 6.54
N GLN A 29 5.06 -9.59 5.60
CA GLN A 29 3.84 -9.53 4.79
C GLN A 29 2.59 -9.67 5.68
N GLU A 30 2.51 -10.70 6.51
CA GLU A 30 1.38 -10.90 7.42
C GLU A 30 1.27 -9.77 8.48
N THR A 31 2.41 -9.28 8.96
CA THR A 31 2.42 -8.12 9.86
C THR A 31 1.82 -6.88 9.18
N GLN A 32 2.17 -6.63 7.94
CA GLN A 32 1.61 -5.52 7.18
C GLN A 32 0.10 -5.68 6.93
N GLU A 33 -0.40 -6.90 6.72
CA GLU A 33 -1.84 -7.18 6.62
C GLU A 33 -2.57 -6.83 7.91
N ILE A 34 -1.99 -7.17 9.08
CA ILE A 34 -2.57 -6.90 10.39
C ILE A 34 -2.63 -5.40 10.70
N TYR A 35 -1.55 -4.67 10.41
CA TYR A 35 -1.41 -3.25 10.79
C TYR A 35 -1.78 -2.28 9.67
N GLY A 36 -1.78 -2.73 8.41
CA GLY A 36 -1.89 -1.89 7.21
C GLY A 36 -0.56 -1.26 6.78
N TYR A 37 0.47 -1.36 7.59
CA TYR A 37 1.85 -0.91 7.38
C TYR A 37 2.76 -1.63 8.37
N LEU A 38 4.07 -1.37 8.35
CA LEU A 38 5.03 -1.95 9.29
C LEU A 38 5.41 -0.93 10.39
N PRO A 39 4.76 -0.95 11.56
CA PRO A 39 5.15 -0.12 12.68
C PRO A 39 6.53 -0.51 13.21
N GLU A 40 7.31 0.45 13.67
CA GLU A 40 8.64 0.20 14.24
C GLU A 40 8.58 -0.82 15.40
N GLU A 41 7.58 -0.72 16.25
CA GLU A 41 7.35 -1.64 17.38
C GLU A 41 7.19 -3.08 16.93
N ALA A 42 6.41 -3.31 15.87
CA ALA A 42 6.22 -4.65 15.30
C ALA A 42 7.51 -5.18 14.69
N MET A 43 8.25 -4.34 13.96
CA MET A 43 9.56 -4.74 13.39
C MET A 43 10.59 -5.06 14.49
N ARG A 44 10.57 -4.36 15.62
CA ARG A 44 11.44 -4.67 16.78
C ARG A 44 11.06 -5.99 17.41
N ALA A 45 9.77 -6.28 17.57
CA ALA A 45 9.29 -7.55 18.09
C ALA A 45 9.71 -8.72 17.18
N ILE A 46 9.61 -8.55 15.85
CA ILE A 46 10.08 -9.54 14.87
C ILE A 46 11.58 -9.78 15.01
N ALA A 47 12.38 -8.71 15.09
CA ALA A 47 13.83 -8.82 15.25
C ALA A 47 14.22 -9.60 16.50
N GLN A 48 13.56 -9.33 17.64
CA GLN A 48 13.78 -10.03 18.90
C GLN A 48 13.40 -11.52 18.80
N ARG A 49 12.24 -11.81 18.21
CA ARG A 49 11.76 -13.20 18.10
C ARG A 49 12.64 -14.04 17.18
N LEU A 50 13.09 -13.49 16.05
CA LEU A 50 13.98 -14.16 15.12
C LEU A 50 15.44 -14.13 15.54
N LYS A 51 15.78 -13.42 16.60
CA LYS A 51 17.16 -13.21 17.08
C LYS A 51 18.09 -12.67 16.02
N ILE A 52 17.59 -11.71 15.24
CA ILE A 52 18.35 -11.01 14.21
C ILE A 52 18.45 -9.51 14.53
N PRO A 53 19.46 -8.80 14.03
CA PRO A 53 19.55 -7.36 14.23
C PRO A 53 18.34 -6.62 13.63
N PHE A 54 17.87 -5.56 14.30
CA PHE A 54 16.81 -4.70 13.78
C PHE A 54 17.16 -4.11 12.41
N SER A 55 18.43 -3.78 12.18
CA SER A 55 18.92 -3.29 10.88
C SER A 55 18.64 -4.24 9.73
N ARG A 56 18.63 -5.54 9.96
CA ARG A 56 18.29 -6.55 8.94
C ARG A 56 16.80 -6.52 8.62
N VAL A 57 15.94 -6.43 9.64
CA VAL A 57 14.49 -6.30 9.44
C VAL A 57 14.16 -5.01 8.70
N TYR A 58 14.72 -3.89 9.14
CA TYR A 58 14.55 -2.58 8.52
C TYR A 58 15.10 -2.54 7.09
N GLY A 59 16.25 -3.15 6.85
CA GLY A 59 16.85 -3.26 5.51
C GLY A 59 15.93 -4.00 4.53
N VAL A 60 15.33 -5.11 4.94
CA VAL A 60 14.35 -5.85 4.13
C VAL A 60 13.08 -5.04 3.90
N ALA A 61 12.55 -4.41 4.96
CA ALA A 61 11.35 -3.59 4.89
C ALA A 61 11.49 -2.36 3.97
N THR A 62 12.69 -1.81 3.84
CA THR A 62 12.97 -0.66 2.96
C THR A 62 13.42 -1.07 1.56
N PHE A 63 13.96 -2.27 1.39
CA PHE A 63 14.39 -2.77 0.08
C PHE A 63 13.22 -3.16 -0.82
N TYR A 64 12.23 -3.86 -0.30
CA TYR A 64 11.07 -4.30 -1.06
C TYR A 64 9.98 -3.24 -1.09
N THR A 65 9.56 -2.81 -2.28
CA THR A 65 8.57 -1.75 -2.48
C THR A 65 7.16 -2.10 -1.99
N GLN A 66 6.87 -3.37 -1.75
CA GLN A 66 5.60 -3.83 -1.20
C GLN A 66 5.39 -3.43 0.27
N PHE A 67 6.46 -3.11 1.00
CA PHE A 67 6.39 -2.75 2.40
C PHE A 67 6.26 -1.24 2.61
N HIS A 68 5.42 -0.87 3.55
CA HIS A 68 5.11 0.52 3.90
C HIS A 68 5.41 0.78 5.36
N LEU A 69 6.21 1.81 5.63
CA LEU A 69 6.64 2.19 7.00
C LEU A 69 5.75 3.28 7.62
N LYS A 70 4.78 3.78 6.86
CA LYS A 70 3.83 4.82 7.31
C LYS A 70 2.42 4.31 7.18
N PRO A 71 1.49 4.77 8.04
CA PRO A 71 0.07 4.47 7.90
C PRO A 71 -0.44 4.79 6.50
N ARG A 72 -1.29 3.92 5.97
CA ARG A 72 -1.95 4.07 4.68
C ARG A 72 -3.43 4.33 4.88
N GLY A 73 -4.06 4.95 3.91
CA GLY A 73 -5.50 5.14 3.87
C GLY A 73 -6.26 3.80 3.75
N ARG A 74 -7.51 3.82 4.16
CA ARG A 74 -8.40 2.65 4.01
C ARG A 74 -8.62 2.26 2.56
N ASN A 75 -8.61 3.25 1.66
CA ASN A 75 -8.73 3.05 0.22
C ASN A 75 -7.41 3.38 -0.46
N ILE A 76 -6.90 2.45 -1.24
CA ILE A 76 -5.65 2.61 -2.00
C ILE A 76 -6.00 2.87 -3.45
N ILE A 77 -5.66 4.06 -3.93
CA ILE A 77 -5.83 4.47 -5.32
C ILE A 77 -4.51 4.26 -6.04
N ARG A 78 -4.49 3.44 -7.08
CA ARG A 78 -3.33 3.21 -7.94
C ARG A 78 -3.61 3.70 -9.34
N ILE A 79 -2.79 4.64 -9.82
CA ILE A 79 -2.89 5.20 -11.18
C ILE A 79 -1.71 4.69 -12.01
N CYS A 80 -2.02 4.01 -13.11
CA CYS A 80 -1.02 3.48 -14.03
C CYS A 80 -0.32 4.60 -14.77
N GLN A 81 1.02 4.58 -14.78
CA GLN A 81 1.88 5.51 -15.51
C GLN A 81 2.61 4.83 -16.69
N GLY A 82 2.18 3.62 -17.04
CA GLY A 82 2.73 2.89 -18.21
C GLY A 82 2.49 3.65 -19.52
N THR A 83 3.25 3.31 -20.57
CA THR A 83 3.25 4.03 -21.84
C THR A 83 1.86 4.21 -22.45
N ALA A 84 1.06 3.16 -22.52
CA ALA A 84 -0.30 3.22 -23.06
C ALA A 84 -1.21 4.17 -22.26
N CYS A 85 -1.11 4.14 -20.94
CA CYS A 85 -1.87 5.03 -20.06
C CYS A 85 -1.38 6.47 -20.16
N HIS A 86 -0.07 6.66 -20.17
CA HIS A 86 0.54 7.98 -20.29
C HIS A 86 0.13 8.70 -21.60
N VAL A 87 0.23 8.01 -22.73
CA VAL A 87 -0.17 8.54 -24.04
C VAL A 87 -1.67 8.90 -24.08
N ARG A 88 -2.50 8.16 -23.36
CA ARG A 88 -3.95 8.38 -23.29
C ARG A 88 -4.38 9.33 -22.17
N GLY A 89 -3.45 10.00 -21.49
CA GLY A 89 -3.75 11.07 -20.56
C GLY A 89 -3.74 10.71 -19.09
N ALA A 90 -3.05 9.64 -18.67
CA ALA A 90 -2.94 9.25 -17.26
C ALA A 90 -2.38 10.38 -16.37
N ALA A 91 -1.51 11.25 -16.90
CA ALA A 91 -0.99 12.38 -16.16
C ALA A 91 -2.10 13.35 -15.73
N ARG A 92 -3.08 13.63 -16.60
CA ARG A 92 -4.23 14.49 -16.27
C ARG A 92 -5.16 13.83 -15.25
N VAL A 93 -5.31 12.50 -15.34
CA VAL A 93 -6.08 11.74 -14.33
C VAL A 93 -5.40 11.84 -12.97
N LEU A 94 -4.10 11.65 -12.92
CA LEU A 94 -3.31 11.78 -11.68
C LEU A 94 -3.44 13.18 -11.08
N GLU A 95 -3.31 14.23 -11.92
CA GLU A 95 -3.41 15.62 -11.48
C GLU A 95 -4.81 15.93 -10.90
N ALA A 96 -5.87 15.47 -11.57
CA ALA A 96 -7.23 15.67 -11.09
C ALA A 96 -7.51 14.96 -9.77
N VAL A 97 -7.06 13.71 -9.64
CA VAL A 97 -7.19 12.92 -8.40
C VAL A 97 -6.37 13.53 -7.26
N SER A 98 -5.12 13.88 -7.53
CA SER A 98 -4.24 14.55 -6.58
C SER A 98 -4.84 15.87 -6.07
N GLY A 99 -5.37 16.68 -6.97
CA GLY A 99 -6.05 17.93 -6.62
C GLY A 99 -7.33 17.72 -5.81
N ALA A 100 -8.16 16.73 -6.16
CA ALA A 100 -9.37 16.42 -5.44
C ALA A 100 -9.13 15.92 -4.02
N LEU A 101 -8.06 15.14 -3.82
CA LEU A 101 -7.68 14.59 -2.52
C LEU A 101 -6.80 15.55 -1.69
N GLY A 102 -6.21 16.57 -2.31
CA GLY A 102 -5.27 17.48 -1.66
C GLY A 102 -3.95 16.80 -1.24
N VAL A 103 -3.54 15.73 -1.94
CA VAL A 103 -2.31 15.01 -1.67
C VAL A 103 -1.46 14.85 -2.93
N SER A 104 -0.14 14.84 -2.77
CA SER A 104 0.77 14.50 -3.85
C SER A 104 0.77 13.00 -4.16
N LYS A 105 1.38 12.62 -5.28
CA LYS A 105 1.63 11.20 -5.58
C LYS A 105 2.36 10.51 -4.44
N ASN A 106 1.96 9.29 -4.13
CA ASN A 106 2.45 8.50 -3.00
C ASN A 106 2.15 9.14 -1.63
N GLY A 107 1.16 10.02 -1.57
CA GLY A 107 0.68 10.64 -0.34
C GLY A 107 -0.58 9.97 0.20
N THR A 108 -0.83 10.20 1.48
CA THR A 108 -2.03 9.74 2.20
C THR A 108 -2.79 10.94 2.74
N THR A 109 -4.12 10.92 2.64
CA THR A 109 -4.95 12.00 3.19
C THR A 109 -4.85 12.03 4.72
N PRO A 110 -4.92 13.21 5.35
CA PRO A 110 -4.77 13.36 6.81
C PRO A 110 -5.80 12.54 7.63
N ASP A 111 -6.98 12.30 7.05
CA ASP A 111 -8.05 11.51 7.65
C ASP A 111 -7.87 9.98 7.46
N LEU A 112 -6.76 9.57 6.84
CA LEU A 112 -6.45 8.17 6.51
C LEU A 112 -7.55 7.47 5.68
N ARG A 113 -8.26 8.21 4.83
CA ARG A 113 -9.27 7.63 3.93
C ARG A 113 -8.66 7.10 2.65
N PHE A 114 -7.72 7.85 2.08
CA PHE A 114 -7.12 7.53 0.80
C PHE A 114 -5.59 7.58 0.84
N THR A 115 -4.97 6.65 0.15
CA THR A 115 -3.57 6.73 -0.26
C THR A 115 -3.52 6.72 -1.78
N LEU A 116 -2.83 7.71 -2.36
CA LEU A 116 -2.63 7.84 -3.80
C LEU A 116 -1.26 7.30 -4.19
N GLU A 117 -1.24 6.25 -4.99
CA GLU A 117 -0.02 5.63 -5.49
C GLU A 117 0.04 5.70 -7.01
N THR A 118 1.25 5.73 -7.54
CA THR A 118 1.50 5.55 -8.97
C THR A 118 2.21 4.22 -9.20
N VAL A 119 1.82 3.51 -10.24
CA VAL A 119 2.42 2.23 -10.61
C VAL A 119 2.89 2.26 -12.06
N ALA A 120 3.97 1.52 -12.34
CA ALA A 120 4.54 1.46 -13.68
C ALA A 120 3.58 0.81 -14.69
N CYS A 121 2.85 -0.23 -14.29
CA CYS A 121 1.86 -0.89 -15.12
C CYS A 121 0.89 -1.71 -14.25
N LEU A 122 -0.41 -1.64 -14.57
CA LEU A 122 -1.46 -2.47 -13.97
C LEU A 122 -1.82 -3.69 -14.82
N GLY A 123 -1.19 -3.85 -16.00
CA GLY A 123 -1.49 -4.98 -16.88
C GLY A 123 -2.77 -4.87 -17.69
N ALA A 124 -3.51 -3.76 -17.60
CA ALA A 124 -4.80 -3.55 -18.28
C ALA A 124 -4.70 -2.50 -19.42
N CYS A 125 -3.67 -2.58 -20.25
CA CYS A 125 -3.34 -1.58 -21.27
C CYS A 125 -4.45 -1.32 -22.29
N GLY A 126 -5.28 -2.31 -22.58
CA GLY A 126 -6.46 -2.17 -23.45
C GLY A 126 -7.54 -1.24 -22.88
N LEU A 127 -7.52 -1.00 -21.58
CA LEU A 127 -8.46 -0.12 -20.87
C LEU A 127 -7.85 1.25 -20.52
N ALA A 128 -6.68 1.58 -21.04
CA ALA A 128 -5.97 2.83 -20.71
C ALA A 128 -6.81 4.09 -21.00
N PRO A 129 -6.77 5.14 -20.16
CA PRO A 129 -6.06 5.21 -18.89
C PRO A 129 -6.74 4.41 -17.78
N VAL A 130 -5.97 3.76 -16.91
CA VAL A 130 -6.47 2.84 -15.88
C VAL A 130 -6.13 3.35 -14.48
N MET A 131 -7.10 3.25 -13.59
CA MET A 131 -6.97 3.46 -12.16
C MET A 131 -7.57 2.26 -11.43
N MET A 132 -6.94 1.83 -10.35
CA MET A 132 -7.56 0.90 -9.40
C MET A 132 -7.87 1.62 -8.10
N VAL A 133 -9.00 1.29 -7.50
CA VAL A 133 -9.32 1.65 -6.12
C VAL A 133 -9.53 0.34 -5.38
N ASN A 134 -8.62 0.05 -4.45
CA ASN A 134 -8.52 -1.26 -3.81
C ASN A 134 -8.37 -2.38 -4.85
N GLU A 135 -9.36 -3.27 -4.96
CA GLU A 135 -9.41 -4.37 -5.94
C GLU A 135 -10.15 -3.98 -7.24
N ASP A 136 -10.88 -2.84 -7.23
CA ASP A 136 -11.72 -2.44 -8.35
C ASP A 136 -10.91 -1.74 -9.43
N THR A 137 -11.01 -2.22 -10.66
CA THR A 137 -10.33 -1.65 -11.83
C THR A 137 -11.28 -0.78 -12.63
N HIS A 138 -10.85 0.46 -12.88
CA HIS A 138 -11.57 1.45 -13.68
C HIS A 138 -10.75 1.85 -14.89
N GLY A 139 -11.28 1.67 -16.08
CA GLY A 139 -10.59 1.95 -17.34
C GLY A 139 -11.24 3.04 -18.17
N ARG A 140 -10.52 3.49 -19.21
CA ARG A 140 -10.94 4.53 -20.18
C ARG A 140 -11.37 5.83 -19.50
N LEU A 141 -10.63 6.20 -18.46
CA LEU A 141 -10.99 7.27 -17.57
C LEU A 141 -10.71 8.66 -18.17
N THR A 142 -11.68 9.54 -18.00
CA THR A 142 -11.43 10.98 -18.04
C THR A 142 -11.08 11.49 -16.63
N PRO A 143 -10.41 12.65 -16.51
CA PRO A 143 -10.14 13.25 -15.19
C PRO A 143 -11.38 13.40 -14.31
N GLN A 144 -12.50 13.82 -14.89
CA GLN A 144 -13.77 14.00 -14.20
C GLN A 144 -14.33 12.69 -13.67
N GLN A 145 -14.34 11.65 -14.51
CA GLN A 145 -14.81 10.32 -14.10
C GLN A 145 -13.98 9.73 -12.97
N ALA A 146 -12.66 9.94 -12.98
CA ALA A 146 -11.78 9.48 -11.92
C ALA A 146 -12.14 10.12 -10.57
N VAL A 147 -12.39 11.42 -10.55
CA VAL A 147 -12.81 12.15 -9.34
C VAL A 147 -14.19 11.69 -8.86
N GLU A 148 -15.14 11.45 -9.76
CA GLU A 148 -16.47 10.94 -9.42
C GLU A 148 -16.44 9.53 -8.81
N ILE A 149 -15.56 8.66 -9.34
CA ILE A 149 -15.36 7.31 -8.82
C ILE A 149 -14.86 7.36 -7.38
N ILE A 150 -13.87 8.20 -7.09
CA ILE A 150 -13.30 8.34 -5.74
C ILE A 150 -14.39 8.70 -4.72
N LYS A 151 -15.32 9.58 -5.08
CA LYS A 151 -16.43 9.97 -4.19
C LYS A 151 -17.32 8.81 -3.76
N ARG A 152 -17.32 7.70 -4.51
CA ARG A 152 -18.12 6.52 -4.15
C ARG A 152 -17.50 5.69 -3.02
N TYR A 153 -16.21 5.92 -2.71
CA TYR A 153 -15.48 5.26 -1.64
C TYR A 153 -15.36 6.12 -0.37
N GLU A 154 -16.09 7.21 -0.31
CA GLU A 154 -16.17 8.09 0.85
C GLU A 154 -17.01 7.51 2.00
#